data_e7b96c4a16f95ca69ff61ff277f201ac
#
_entry.id   e7b96c4a16f95ca69ff61ff277f201ac
#
_cell.length_a   1.000
_cell.length_b   1.000
_cell.length_c   1.000
_cell.angle_alpha   90.00
_cell.angle_beta   90.00
_cell.angle_gamma   90.00
#
_symmetry.space_group_name_H-M   'P 1'
#
loop_
_entity.id
_entity.type
_entity.pdbx_description
1 polymer ?
#
loop_
_entity_poly.entity_id
_entity_poly.type
_entity_poly.pdbx_seq_one_letter_code
_entity_poly.pdbx_strand_id
1 'polypeptide(L)'
;MKKNKIKLLSMLAISAAIFTCYAYTGDPNNKLSDKEKSQGWKLLFDGSSTGGWHLYNVQGAFTVWKAKDGELFCDPMDKTGPGDLVTDKEYKNFDLKFDWKLPKGGNSGVFVNVLERKDVPTGWASGPEYQLLDNANPDYAKPQYRSGCLFGMSSQKTFVKTKPADNWNHSEIKQKNGKVQFFLNGVLTTEEDFNSKGWADKVAKSHFHAFPEYGKHISGHIVLQDWATGIAFRNIKIREL
;
A
#
# COMPACT_ATOMS: atom_id res chain seq x y z
N MET A 1 45.27 -78.16 -15.81
CA MET A 1 44.48 -76.99 -16.27
C MET A 1 43.75 -76.38 -15.06
N LYS A 2 44.25 -75.26 -14.49
CA LYS A 2 43.63 -74.57 -13.35
C LYS A 2 42.93 -73.35 -13.89
N LYS A 3 41.58 -73.26 -13.70
CA LYS A 3 40.76 -72.08 -14.04
C LYS A 3 40.83 -71.07 -12.91
N ASN A 4 41.41 -69.90 -13.17
CA ASN A 4 41.35 -68.79 -12.26
C ASN A 4 39.98 -68.09 -12.38
N LYS A 5 39.26 -68.02 -11.26
CA LYS A 5 38.05 -67.21 -11.14
C LYS A 5 38.45 -65.84 -10.65
N ILE A 6 38.25 -64.80 -11.50
CA ILE A 6 38.37 -63.41 -11.13
C ILE A 6 37.07 -63.02 -10.43
N LYS A 7 37.17 -62.60 -9.16
CA LYS A 7 36.04 -61.99 -8.43
C LYS A 7 36.02 -60.50 -8.76
N LEU A 8 34.94 -60.05 -9.41
CA LEU A 8 34.65 -58.64 -9.65
C LEU A 8 34.02 -58.06 -8.38
N LEU A 9 34.72 -57.14 -7.68
CA LEU A 9 34.19 -56.40 -6.56
C LEU A 9 33.49 -55.16 -7.14
N SER A 10 32.16 -55.13 -7.08
CA SER A 10 31.39 -53.94 -7.41
C SER A 10 31.39 -52.98 -6.20
N MET A 11 32.11 -51.87 -6.32
CA MET A 11 32.00 -50.75 -5.39
C MET A 11 30.72 -49.97 -5.72
N LEU A 12 29.75 -50.05 -4.82
CA LEU A 12 28.57 -49.19 -4.84
C LEU A 12 28.98 -47.80 -4.22
N ALA A 13 29.14 -46.80 -5.05
CA ALA A 13 29.32 -45.44 -4.59
C ALA A 13 27.91 -44.84 -4.21
N ILE A 14 27.65 -44.74 -2.92
CA ILE A 14 26.46 -44.02 -2.41
C ILE A 14 26.78 -42.52 -2.44
N SER A 15 26.30 -41.82 -3.44
CA SER A 15 26.31 -40.36 -3.46
C SER A 15 25.21 -39.84 -2.54
N ALA A 16 25.60 -39.38 -1.36
CA ALA A 16 24.69 -38.63 -0.46
C ALA A 16 24.45 -37.26 -1.09
N ALA A 17 23.27 -37.08 -1.68
CA ALA A 17 22.80 -35.76 -2.09
C ALA A 17 22.44 -34.95 -0.83
N ILE A 18 23.30 -34.02 -0.47
CA ILE A 18 22.99 -33.03 0.58
C ILE A 18 21.94 -32.07 0.00
N PHE A 19 20.66 -32.30 0.34
CA PHE A 19 19.61 -31.33 0.14
C PHE A 19 19.84 -30.19 1.15
N THR A 20 20.53 -29.15 0.74
CA THR A 20 20.49 -27.85 1.46
C THR A 20 19.11 -27.30 1.30
N CYS A 21 18.26 -27.51 2.32
CA CYS A 21 17.01 -26.78 2.47
C CYS A 21 17.38 -25.31 2.71
N TYR A 22 17.39 -24.49 1.65
CA TYR A 22 17.35 -23.04 1.82
C TYR A 22 15.99 -22.74 2.46
N ALA A 23 15.99 -22.56 3.78
CA ALA A 23 14.89 -21.91 4.46
C ALA A 23 14.73 -20.53 3.79
N TYR A 24 13.67 -20.35 3.03
CA TYR A 24 13.27 -19.06 2.51
C TYR A 24 12.88 -18.21 3.74
N THR A 25 13.86 -17.57 4.34
CA THR A 25 13.61 -16.48 5.28
C THR A 25 13.16 -15.30 4.45
N GLY A 26 11.86 -15.27 4.09
CA GLY A 26 11.24 -14.08 3.54
C GLY A 26 11.60 -12.92 4.46
N ASP A 27 11.86 -11.75 3.90
CA ASP A 27 12.12 -10.55 4.71
C ASP A 27 11.05 -10.45 5.78
N PRO A 28 11.43 -10.37 7.05
CA PRO A 28 10.46 -10.31 8.13
C PRO A 28 9.61 -9.04 7.93
N ASN A 29 8.27 -9.18 8.04
CA ASN A 29 7.36 -8.05 7.91
C ASN A 29 7.76 -6.90 8.84
N ASN A 30 7.51 -5.66 8.39
CA ASN A 30 7.76 -4.43 9.13
C ASN A 30 9.24 -4.25 9.53
N LYS A 31 10.16 -4.68 8.68
CA LYS A 31 11.60 -4.47 8.84
C LYS A 31 12.22 -3.98 7.55
N LEU A 32 13.27 -3.19 7.69
CA LEU A 32 14.09 -2.75 6.56
C LEU A 32 15.32 -3.64 6.45
N SER A 33 15.61 -4.10 5.26
CA SER A 33 16.91 -4.70 4.92
C SER A 33 18.00 -3.63 5.03
N ASP A 34 19.27 -4.06 5.17
CA ASP A 34 20.39 -3.10 5.24
C ASP A 34 20.53 -2.30 3.94
N LYS A 35 20.18 -2.91 2.81
CA LYS A 35 20.10 -2.20 1.52
C LYS A 35 19.05 -1.08 1.56
N GLU A 36 17.86 -1.34 2.08
CA GLU A 36 16.81 -0.31 2.20
C GLU A 36 17.23 0.80 3.16
N LYS A 37 17.81 0.47 4.31
CA LYS A 37 18.36 1.47 5.24
C LYS A 37 19.41 2.36 4.56
N SER A 38 20.35 1.78 3.81
CA SER A 38 21.37 2.53 3.07
C SER A 38 20.80 3.40 1.94
N GLN A 39 19.61 3.05 1.42
CA GLN A 39 18.88 3.82 0.42
C GLN A 39 17.95 4.89 1.02
N GLY A 40 17.94 5.08 2.34
CA GLY A 40 17.15 6.09 3.03
C GLY A 40 15.70 5.73 3.29
N TRP A 41 15.31 4.45 3.15
CA TRP A 41 13.97 3.99 3.53
C TRP A 41 13.75 4.11 5.03
N LYS A 42 12.53 4.47 5.42
CA LYS A 42 12.05 4.53 6.80
C LYS A 42 10.73 3.77 6.89
N LEU A 43 10.52 3.06 8.00
CA LEU A 43 9.22 2.48 8.29
C LEU A 43 8.25 3.59 8.73
N LEU A 44 7.03 3.53 8.23
CA LEU A 44 5.89 4.28 8.75
C LEU A 44 5.04 3.42 9.69
N PHE A 45 5.28 2.11 9.73
CA PHE A 45 4.68 1.18 10.68
C PHE A 45 5.73 0.15 11.11
N ASP A 46 5.94 0.01 12.41
CA ASP A 46 6.94 -0.85 13.01
C ASP A 46 6.45 -2.28 13.30
N GLY A 47 5.15 -2.54 13.04
CA GLY A 47 4.50 -3.82 13.33
C GLY A 47 3.87 -3.93 14.72
N SER A 48 4.03 -2.92 15.58
CA SER A 48 3.61 -3.00 16.99
C SER A 48 2.88 -1.76 17.51
N SER A 49 3.08 -0.61 16.91
CA SER A 49 2.52 0.65 17.39
C SER A 49 1.97 1.53 16.27
N THR A 50 1.06 2.44 16.63
CA THR A 50 0.54 3.49 15.75
C THR A 50 1.37 4.79 15.83
N GLY A 51 2.57 4.73 16.40
CA GLY A 51 3.48 5.89 16.50
C GLY A 51 3.80 6.48 15.14
N GLY A 52 3.78 7.83 15.03
CA GLY A 52 3.95 8.55 13.76
C GLY A 52 2.67 8.76 12.97
N TRP A 53 1.51 8.41 13.57
CA TRP A 53 0.18 8.59 13.00
C TRP A 53 -0.79 9.22 14.02
N HIS A 54 -1.79 9.94 13.52
CA HIS A 54 -2.92 10.48 14.29
C HIS A 54 -4.22 10.40 13.48
N LEU A 55 -5.36 10.65 14.10
CA LEU A 55 -6.66 10.70 13.40
C LEU A 55 -6.87 12.08 12.78
N TYR A 56 -7.43 12.10 11.56
CA TYR A 56 -7.67 13.34 10.80
C TYR A 56 -8.50 14.35 11.60
N ASN A 57 -7.92 15.54 11.82
CA ASN A 57 -8.53 16.64 12.59
C ASN A 57 -8.98 16.27 14.01
N VAL A 58 -8.52 15.17 14.58
CA VAL A 58 -8.89 14.70 15.92
C VAL A 58 -7.66 14.63 16.83
N GLN A 59 -7.77 15.22 18.02
CA GLN A 59 -6.77 15.04 19.06
C GLN A 59 -7.23 13.94 20.03
N GLY A 60 -6.36 13.01 20.37
CA GLY A 60 -6.63 11.99 21.36
C GLY A 60 -6.25 10.57 20.92
N ALA A 61 -6.75 9.58 21.66
CA ALA A 61 -6.41 8.19 21.44
C ALA A 61 -7.07 7.63 20.18
N PHE A 62 -6.33 6.73 19.52
CA PHE A 62 -6.86 5.92 18.43
C PHE A 62 -8.00 5.04 18.92
N THR A 63 -9.00 4.84 18.08
CA THR A 63 -10.17 4.04 18.41
C THR A 63 -10.30 2.85 17.46
N VAL A 64 -10.53 3.12 16.16
CA VAL A 64 -10.74 2.08 15.16
C VAL A 64 -9.44 1.48 14.60
N TRP A 65 -8.32 2.22 14.64
CA TRP A 65 -7.03 1.73 14.16
C TRP A 65 -6.24 1.05 15.28
N LYS A 66 -5.82 -0.17 15.05
CA LYS A 66 -5.10 -1.01 16.01
C LYS A 66 -3.85 -1.62 15.37
N ALA A 67 -2.78 -1.73 16.16
CA ALA A 67 -1.59 -2.48 15.80
C ALA A 67 -1.61 -3.82 16.51
N LYS A 68 -1.68 -4.93 15.77
CA LYS A 68 -1.72 -6.29 16.34
C LYS A 68 -1.15 -7.30 15.35
N ASP A 69 -0.39 -8.25 15.84
CA ASP A 69 0.17 -9.37 15.07
C ASP A 69 0.94 -8.93 13.80
N GLY A 70 1.63 -7.77 13.87
CA GLY A 70 2.36 -7.20 12.74
C GLY A 70 1.48 -6.50 11.69
N GLU A 71 0.20 -6.32 11.98
CA GLU A 71 -0.75 -5.64 11.11
C GLU A 71 -1.24 -4.32 11.73
N LEU A 72 -1.31 -3.27 10.93
CA LEU A 72 -2.04 -2.05 11.23
C LEU A 72 -3.42 -2.18 10.59
N PHE A 73 -4.47 -2.36 11.39
CA PHE A 73 -5.79 -2.63 10.87
C PHE A 73 -6.85 -1.67 11.40
N CYS A 74 -7.82 -1.36 10.55
CA CYS A 74 -9.03 -0.63 10.90
C CYS A 74 -10.11 -1.65 11.29
N ASP A 75 -10.56 -1.59 12.54
CA ASP A 75 -11.54 -2.52 13.10
C ASP A 75 -12.97 -2.07 12.75
N PRO A 76 -13.67 -2.75 11.83
CA PRO A 76 -15.02 -2.35 11.43
C PRO A 76 -16.07 -2.58 12.52
N MET A 77 -15.73 -3.31 13.58
CA MET A 77 -16.63 -3.56 14.71
C MET A 77 -16.50 -2.49 15.80
N ASP A 78 -15.43 -1.70 15.76
CA ASP A 78 -15.25 -0.58 16.69
C ASP A 78 -16.15 0.59 16.27
N LYS A 79 -17.07 1.00 17.15
CA LYS A 79 -18.04 2.07 16.90
C LYS A 79 -17.71 3.36 17.65
N THR A 80 -16.54 3.42 18.29
CA THR A 80 -16.17 4.58 19.13
C THR A 80 -15.80 5.82 18.33
N GLY A 81 -15.59 5.71 17.03
CA GLY A 81 -15.42 6.84 16.13
C GLY A 81 -14.68 6.43 14.85
N PRO A 82 -15.28 6.63 13.67
CA PRO A 82 -14.57 6.50 12.41
C PRO A 82 -13.50 7.60 12.30
N GLY A 83 -12.46 7.36 11.54
CA GLY A 83 -11.46 8.37 11.25
C GLY A 83 -10.33 7.86 10.39
N ASP A 84 -9.98 8.66 9.40
CA ASP A 84 -8.81 8.42 8.57
C ASP A 84 -7.53 8.56 9.40
N LEU A 85 -6.54 7.70 9.14
CA LEU A 85 -5.26 7.71 9.82
C LEU A 85 -4.24 8.51 9.03
N VAL A 86 -3.66 9.55 9.64
CA VAL A 86 -2.81 10.57 9.03
C VAL A 86 -1.38 10.44 9.52
N THR A 87 -0.38 10.55 8.63
CA THR A 87 1.03 10.65 9.05
C THR A 87 1.29 11.95 9.80
N ASP A 88 2.06 11.92 10.89
CA ASP A 88 2.48 13.14 11.61
C ASP A 88 3.33 14.08 10.73
N LYS A 89 4.06 13.50 9.78
CA LYS A 89 4.93 14.23 8.86
C LYS A 89 4.28 14.41 7.49
N GLU A 90 4.48 15.57 6.87
CA GLU A 90 4.19 15.83 5.47
C GLU A 90 5.33 15.36 4.55
N TYR A 91 4.97 14.99 3.31
CA TYR A 91 5.89 14.54 2.27
C TYR A 91 5.62 15.26 0.96
N LYS A 92 6.69 15.55 0.21
CA LYS A 92 6.62 16.22 -1.10
C LYS A 92 7.09 15.29 -2.23
N ASN A 93 8.33 14.83 -2.16
CA ASN A 93 8.91 13.91 -3.12
C ASN A 93 9.21 12.60 -2.39
N PHE A 94 8.56 11.53 -2.77
CA PHE A 94 8.64 10.28 -2.03
C PHE A 94 8.43 9.04 -2.90
N ASP A 95 8.87 7.91 -2.36
CA ASP A 95 8.57 6.56 -2.82
C ASP A 95 7.97 5.84 -1.60
N LEU A 96 6.66 5.59 -1.63
CA LEU A 96 5.89 4.92 -0.58
C LEU A 96 5.56 3.51 -1.02
N LYS A 97 5.82 2.52 -0.16
CA LYS A 97 5.45 1.12 -0.39
C LYS A 97 4.66 0.59 0.78
N PHE A 98 3.68 -0.25 0.48
CA PHE A 98 2.85 -0.88 1.50
C PHE A 98 2.20 -2.16 0.98
N ASP A 99 1.98 -3.10 1.89
CA ASP A 99 1.12 -4.25 1.65
C ASP A 99 -0.23 -4.01 2.30
N TRP A 100 -1.29 -4.50 1.67
CA TRP A 100 -2.66 -4.35 2.17
C TRP A 100 -3.50 -5.58 1.82
N LYS A 101 -4.53 -5.84 2.63
CA LYS A 101 -5.58 -6.82 2.36
C LYS A 101 -6.93 -6.29 2.80
N LEU A 102 -7.97 -6.61 2.03
CA LEU A 102 -9.36 -6.26 2.30
C LEU A 102 -10.18 -7.52 2.51
N PRO A 103 -11.22 -7.49 3.33
CA PRO A 103 -12.24 -8.52 3.35
C PRO A 103 -13.05 -8.47 2.05
N LYS A 104 -13.88 -9.50 1.82
CA LYS A 104 -14.77 -9.56 0.66
C LYS A 104 -15.71 -8.35 0.61
N GLY A 105 -15.72 -7.65 -0.53
CA GLY A 105 -16.49 -6.42 -0.72
C GLY A 105 -15.91 -5.19 -0.04
N GLY A 106 -14.71 -5.30 0.56
CA GLY A 106 -14.05 -4.22 1.27
C GLY A 106 -13.68 -3.03 0.38
N ASN A 107 -13.58 -1.87 1.01
CA ASN A 107 -13.19 -0.59 0.40
C ASN A 107 -12.29 0.18 1.36
N SER A 108 -11.28 0.85 0.81
CA SER A 108 -10.36 1.77 1.50
C SER A 108 -9.59 2.57 0.45
N GLY A 109 -8.65 3.41 0.89
CA GLY A 109 -7.80 4.21 0.00
C GLY A 109 -6.55 4.72 0.70
N VAL A 110 -5.60 5.19 -0.10
CA VAL A 110 -4.44 5.93 0.39
C VAL A 110 -4.43 7.29 -0.29
N PHE A 111 -4.65 8.36 0.50
CA PHE A 111 -4.60 9.72 -0.03
C PHE A 111 -3.18 10.26 0.06
N VAL A 112 -2.78 11.05 -0.92
CA VAL A 112 -1.49 11.76 -0.95
C VAL A 112 -1.71 13.26 -1.01
N ASN A 113 -0.72 14.03 -0.54
CA ASN A 113 -0.77 15.50 -0.54
C ASN A 113 -1.96 16.07 0.25
N VAL A 114 -2.38 15.38 1.30
CA VAL A 114 -3.53 15.82 2.10
C VAL A 114 -3.17 17.08 2.89
N LEU A 115 -4.02 18.07 2.78
CA LEU A 115 -4.01 19.27 3.63
C LEU A 115 -4.89 19.00 4.84
N GLU A 116 -4.28 18.79 6.00
CA GLU A 116 -5.02 18.66 7.24
C GLU A 116 -5.28 20.05 7.83
N ARG A 117 -6.53 20.45 7.82
CA ARG A 117 -6.97 21.76 8.31
C ARG A 117 -8.45 21.69 8.72
N LYS A 118 -8.85 22.42 9.77
CA LYS A 118 -10.20 22.33 10.35
C LYS A 118 -11.35 22.66 9.37
N ASP A 119 -11.10 23.49 8.38
CA ASP A 119 -12.06 23.84 7.33
C ASP A 119 -12.04 22.89 6.12
N VAL A 120 -11.12 21.92 6.11
CA VAL A 120 -11.11 20.81 5.16
C VAL A 120 -11.69 19.57 5.87
N PRO A 121 -12.91 19.13 5.51
CA PRO A 121 -13.70 18.25 6.38
C PRO A 121 -13.14 16.83 6.48
N THR A 122 -12.33 16.37 5.50
CA THR A 122 -11.82 15.00 5.41
C THR A 122 -10.61 14.95 4.48
N GLY A 123 -9.77 13.90 4.60
CA GLY A 123 -8.57 13.74 3.79
C GLY A 123 -8.84 13.74 2.28
N TRP A 124 -9.91 13.10 1.82
CA TRP A 124 -10.27 13.07 0.41
C TRP A 124 -10.77 14.41 -0.16
N ALA A 125 -11.09 15.38 0.68
CA ALA A 125 -11.48 16.72 0.21
C ALA A 125 -10.30 17.57 -0.29
N SER A 126 -9.06 17.14 -0.06
CA SER A 126 -7.84 17.79 -0.57
C SER A 126 -6.92 16.83 -1.29
N GLY A 127 -6.78 15.59 -0.81
CA GLY A 127 -5.81 14.60 -1.29
C GLY A 127 -6.36 13.68 -2.37
N PRO A 128 -5.69 13.59 -3.54
CA PRO A 128 -5.99 12.56 -4.53
C PRO A 128 -5.76 11.16 -3.98
N GLU A 129 -6.63 10.21 -4.36
CA GLU A 129 -6.70 8.87 -3.78
C GLU A 129 -6.14 7.78 -4.69
N TYR A 130 -5.22 6.99 -4.15
CA TYR A 130 -4.92 5.64 -4.63
C TYR A 130 -5.99 4.68 -4.10
N GLN A 131 -6.86 4.19 -4.97
CA GLN A 131 -7.99 3.36 -4.57
C GLN A 131 -7.58 1.95 -4.15
N LEU A 132 -8.23 1.45 -3.09
CA LEU A 132 -8.15 0.07 -2.61
C LEU A 132 -9.57 -0.52 -2.56
N LEU A 133 -9.87 -1.48 -3.45
CA LEU A 133 -11.22 -2.04 -3.59
C LEU A 133 -11.15 -3.55 -3.82
N ASP A 134 -11.94 -4.31 -3.07
CA ASP A 134 -12.09 -5.74 -3.33
C ASP A 134 -12.91 -5.99 -4.60
N ASN A 135 -12.55 -7.04 -5.34
CA ASN A 135 -13.19 -7.35 -6.63
C ASN A 135 -14.68 -7.72 -6.54
N ALA A 136 -15.17 -8.06 -5.35
CA ALA A 136 -16.59 -8.36 -5.10
C ALA A 136 -17.39 -7.12 -4.69
N ASN A 137 -16.76 -5.96 -4.54
CA ASN A 137 -17.47 -4.71 -4.26
C ASN A 137 -18.28 -4.28 -5.50
N PRO A 138 -19.53 -3.83 -5.36
CA PRO A 138 -20.36 -3.38 -6.48
C PRO A 138 -19.72 -2.29 -7.35
N ASP A 139 -18.95 -1.39 -6.74
CA ASP A 139 -18.27 -0.30 -7.45
C ASP A 139 -17.12 -0.78 -8.34
N TYR A 140 -16.64 -2.02 -8.19
CA TYR A 140 -15.64 -2.61 -9.06
C TYR A 140 -16.06 -2.67 -10.54
N ALA A 141 -17.36 -2.63 -10.82
CA ALA A 141 -17.89 -2.54 -12.18
C ALA A 141 -17.40 -1.27 -12.91
N LYS A 142 -17.13 -0.19 -12.15
CA LYS A 142 -16.64 1.10 -12.70
C LYS A 142 -15.11 1.08 -12.79
N PRO A 143 -14.50 1.12 -13.99
CA PRO A 143 -13.04 1.00 -14.15
C PRO A 143 -12.23 2.00 -13.33
N GLN A 144 -12.71 3.24 -13.15
CA GLN A 144 -12.03 4.29 -12.39
C GLN A 144 -12.16 4.16 -10.87
N TYR A 145 -12.81 3.09 -10.38
CA TYR A 145 -12.94 2.80 -8.94
C TYR A 145 -12.17 1.54 -8.52
N ARG A 146 -11.46 0.90 -9.45
CA ARG A 146 -10.66 -0.30 -9.15
C ARG A 146 -9.38 0.05 -8.41
N SER A 147 -8.86 -0.89 -7.64
CA SER A 147 -7.58 -0.71 -6.93
C SER A 147 -6.46 -0.27 -7.88
N GLY A 148 -5.60 0.63 -7.41
CA GLY A 148 -4.51 1.19 -8.22
C GLY A 148 -4.92 2.26 -9.21
N CYS A 149 -6.21 2.65 -9.24
CA CYS A 149 -6.68 3.83 -9.96
C CYS A 149 -6.47 5.10 -9.14
N LEU A 150 -6.46 6.23 -9.83
CA LEU A 150 -6.72 7.52 -9.22
C LEU A 150 -8.25 7.67 -9.12
N PHE A 151 -8.80 7.48 -7.91
CA PHE A 151 -10.23 7.31 -7.65
C PHE A 151 -11.09 8.37 -8.32
N GLY A 152 -12.07 7.91 -9.10
CA GLY A 152 -13.02 8.78 -9.81
C GLY A 152 -12.43 9.65 -10.92
N MET A 153 -11.09 9.64 -11.11
CA MET A 153 -10.37 10.52 -12.05
C MET A 153 -9.81 9.79 -13.26
N SER A 154 -9.17 8.63 -13.04
CA SER A 154 -8.57 7.84 -14.14
C SER A 154 -8.65 6.35 -13.82
N SER A 155 -8.99 5.53 -14.81
CA SER A 155 -8.87 4.08 -14.73
C SER A 155 -7.41 3.62 -14.86
N GLN A 156 -7.15 2.35 -14.53
CA GLN A 156 -5.83 1.76 -14.74
C GLN A 156 -5.39 1.85 -16.22
N LYS A 157 -4.16 2.25 -16.46
CA LYS A 157 -3.51 2.22 -17.79
C LYS A 157 -3.26 0.77 -18.25
N THR A 158 -2.75 -0.05 -17.31
CA THR A 158 -2.59 -1.49 -17.49
C THR A 158 -3.47 -2.18 -16.47
N PHE A 159 -4.37 -3.03 -16.93
CA PHE A 159 -5.30 -3.71 -16.04
C PHE A 159 -4.57 -4.73 -15.16
N VAL A 160 -4.73 -4.58 -13.85
CA VAL A 160 -4.24 -5.50 -12.82
C VAL A 160 -5.39 -5.84 -11.89
N LYS A 161 -5.71 -7.13 -11.80
CA LYS A 161 -6.67 -7.62 -10.82
C LYS A 161 -5.98 -7.78 -9.47
N THR A 162 -6.64 -7.39 -8.39
CA THR A 162 -6.17 -7.68 -7.04
C THR A 162 -6.19 -9.18 -6.75
N LYS A 163 -5.40 -9.62 -5.80
CA LYS A 163 -5.54 -10.96 -5.24
C LYS A 163 -6.92 -11.11 -4.58
N PRO A 164 -7.42 -12.32 -4.39
CA PRO A 164 -8.69 -12.55 -3.70
C PRO A 164 -8.74 -11.89 -2.32
N ALA A 165 -9.94 -11.63 -1.80
CA ALA A 165 -10.15 -11.12 -0.45
C ALA A 165 -9.28 -11.85 0.59
N ASP A 166 -8.88 -11.12 1.63
CA ASP A 166 -8.00 -11.58 2.71
C ASP A 166 -6.57 -11.99 2.28
N ASN A 167 -6.18 -11.74 1.02
CA ASN A 167 -4.83 -11.96 0.53
C ASN A 167 -4.08 -10.63 0.35
N TRP A 168 -2.79 -10.64 0.73
CA TRP A 168 -1.92 -9.47 0.68
C TRP A 168 -1.61 -9.04 -0.76
N ASN A 169 -1.96 -7.81 -1.10
CA ASN A 169 -1.50 -7.09 -2.29
C ASN A 169 -0.33 -6.20 -1.93
N HIS A 170 0.48 -5.86 -2.90
CA HIS A 170 1.58 -4.90 -2.77
C HIS A 170 1.27 -3.65 -3.60
N SER A 171 1.46 -2.47 -3.03
CA SER A 171 1.31 -1.20 -3.73
C SER A 171 2.52 -0.30 -3.54
N GLU A 172 2.76 0.53 -4.55
CA GLU A 172 3.79 1.55 -4.51
C GLU A 172 3.24 2.86 -5.10
N ILE A 173 3.51 3.97 -4.43
CA ILE A 173 3.20 5.31 -4.90
C ILE A 173 4.50 6.09 -4.97
N LYS A 174 4.89 6.52 -6.15
CA LYS A 174 6.03 7.43 -6.36
C LYS A 174 5.53 8.80 -6.73
N GLN A 175 6.03 9.82 -6.02
CA GLN A 175 5.79 11.20 -6.38
C GLN A 175 7.09 11.98 -6.45
N LYS A 176 7.28 12.72 -7.54
CA LYS A 176 8.40 13.65 -7.69
C LYS A 176 7.96 14.89 -8.44
N ASN A 177 8.11 16.06 -7.79
CA ASN A 177 7.73 17.35 -8.37
C ASN A 177 6.28 17.36 -8.90
N GLY A 178 5.33 16.77 -8.14
CA GLY A 178 3.92 16.69 -8.50
C GLY A 178 3.57 15.62 -9.55
N LYS A 179 4.53 14.95 -10.16
CA LYS A 179 4.29 13.79 -11.02
C LYS A 179 4.16 12.55 -10.16
N VAL A 180 3.04 11.87 -10.27
CA VAL A 180 2.73 10.68 -9.47
C VAL A 180 2.62 9.44 -10.35
N GLN A 181 3.08 8.31 -9.83
CA GLN A 181 2.95 6.98 -10.43
C GLN A 181 2.42 6.00 -9.39
N PHE A 182 1.39 5.24 -9.74
CA PHE A 182 0.80 4.19 -8.93
C PHE A 182 1.13 2.82 -9.48
N PHE A 183 1.55 1.92 -8.61
CA PHE A 183 1.84 0.53 -8.96
C PHE A 183 0.99 -0.42 -8.10
N LEU A 184 0.41 -1.43 -8.72
CA LEU A 184 -0.29 -2.52 -8.06
C LEU A 184 0.38 -3.84 -8.42
N ASN A 185 0.81 -4.59 -7.41
CA ASN A 185 1.52 -5.87 -7.57
C ASN A 185 2.69 -5.80 -8.57
N GLY A 186 3.44 -4.68 -8.53
CA GLY A 186 4.61 -4.42 -9.37
C GLY A 186 4.32 -3.86 -10.77
N VAL A 187 3.05 -3.68 -11.14
CA VAL A 187 2.66 -3.14 -12.45
C VAL A 187 2.22 -1.68 -12.33
N LEU A 188 2.73 -0.81 -13.20
CA LEU A 188 2.31 0.60 -13.31
C LEU A 188 0.84 0.66 -13.77
N THR A 189 -0.03 1.18 -12.92
CA THR A 189 -1.46 1.29 -13.18
C THR A 189 -1.91 2.70 -13.51
N THR A 190 -1.29 3.72 -12.92
CA THR A 190 -1.70 5.12 -13.09
C THR A 190 -0.49 6.05 -13.10
N GLU A 191 -0.57 7.09 -13.93
CA GLU A 191 0.34 8.23 -13.90
C GLU A 191 -0.46 9.51 -14.05
N GLU A 192 -0.07 10.55 -13.28
CA GLU A 192 -0.66 11.89 -13.39
C GLU A 192 0.40 12.96 -13.09
N ASP A 193 0.18 14.17 -13.59
CA ASP A 193 0.98 15.36 -13.26
C ASP A 193 0.05 16.39 -12.62
N PHE A 194 0.11 16.47 -11.28
CA PHE A 194 -0.74 17.38 -10.49
C PHE A 194 -0.44 18.87 -10.73
N ASN A 195 0.67 19.21 -11.40
CA ASN A 195 0.96 20.58 -11.84
C ASN A 195 0.42 20.90 -13.25
N SER A 196 -0.11 19.91 -13.96
CA SER A 196 -0.50 20.10 -15.36
C SER A 196 -1.84 20.82 -15.48
N LYS A 197 -2.02 21.56 -16.57
CA LYS A 197 -3.33 22.09 -16.95
C LYS A 197 -4.34 20.95 -17.16
N GLY A 198 -3.91 19.80 -17.69
CA GLY A 198 -4.76 18.63 -17.89
C GLY A 198 -5.35 18.11 -16.59
N TRP A 199 -4.57 18.11 -15.51
CA TRP A 199 -5.04 17.78 -14.18
C TRP A 199 -6.09 18.80 -13.68
N ALA A 200 -5.77 20.09 -13.75
CA ALA A 200 -6.71 21.13 -13.34
C ALA A 200 -8.06 21.05 -14.10
N ASP A 201 -8.01 20.77 -15.41
CA ASP A 201 -9.20 20.59 -16.24
C ASP A 201 -10.00 19.32 -15.86
N LYS A 202 -9.32 18.23 -15.46
CA LYS A 202 -9.98 17.02 -14.92
C LYS A 202 -10.70 17.30 -13.62
N VAL A 203 -10.03 17.96 -12.67
CA VAL A 203 -10.62 18.32 -11.38
C VAL A 203 -11.86 19.19 -11.59
N ALA A 204 -11.77 20.23 -12.44
CA ALA A 204 -12.88 21.13 -12.73
C ALA A 204 -14.12 20.42 -13.31
N LYS A 205 -13.93 19.29 -14.02
CA LYS A 205 -15.01 18.51 -14.63
C LYS A 205 -15.52 17.38 -13.73
N SER A 206 -14.84 17.08 -12.63
CA SER A 206 -15.20 16.02 -11.70
C SER A 206 -16.11 16.52 -10.59
N HIS A 207 -16.68 15.61 -9.81
CA HIS A 207 -17.43 15.99 -8.59
C HIS A 207 -16.53 16.63 -7.52
N PHE A 208 -15.22 16.44 -7.61
CA PHE A 208 -14.26 17.04 -6.69
C PHE A 208 -14.11 18.57 -6.86
N HIS A 209 -14.64 19.17 -7.95
CA HIS A 209 -14.63 20.63 -8.13
C HIS A 209 -15.33 21.36 -6.99
N ALA A 210 -16.24 20.69 -6.26
CA ALA A 210 -16.92 21.25 -5.10
C ALA A 210 -16.00 21.44 -3.88
N PHE A 211 -14.80 20.83 -3.88
CA PHE A 211 -13.83 20.91 -2.80
C PHE A 211 -12.68 21.84 -3.19
N PRO A 212 -12.60 23.05 -2.60
CA PRO A 212 -11.67 24.09 -3.04
C PRO A 212 -10.18 23.69 -3.00
N GLU A 213 -9.81 22.76 -2.13
CA GLU A 213 -8.41 22.34 -1.94
C GLU A 213 -8.07 21.05 -2.71
N TYR A 214 -9.04 20.37 -3.31
CA TYR A 214 -8.79 19.07 -3.95
C TYR A 214 -7.77 19.16 -5.08
N GLY A 215 -6.72 18.34 -4.94
CA GLY A 215 -5.70 18.15 -5.97
C GLY A 215 -4.84 19.37 -6.31
N LYS A 216 -4.82 20.40 -5.45
CA LYS A 216 -4.01 21.62 -5.62
C LYS A 216 -2.62 21.55 -5.03
N HIS A 217 -2.40 20.58 -4.15
CA HIS A 217 -1.16 20.44 -3.40
C HIS A 217 -0.27 19.34 -4.00
N ILE A 218 1.03 19.53 -3.97
CA ILE A 218 2.07 18.57 -4.35
C ILE A 218 2.95 18.19 -3.15
N SER A 219 2.49 18.52 -1.96
CA SER A 219 3.04 18.11 -0.65
C SER A 219 1.90 18.07 0.35
N GLY A 220 2.05 17.27 1.39
CA GLY A 220 1.09 17.13 2.46
C GLY A 220 1.21 15.77 3.14
N HIS A 221 0.23 15.45 3.94
CA HIS A 221 0.18 14.18 4.66
C HIS A 221 -0.19 13.02 3.73
N ILE A 222 0.22 11.81 4.15
CA ILE A 222 -0.28 10.54 3.62
C ILE A 222 -1.36 10.06 4.58
N VAL A 223 -2.48 9.61 4.02
CA VAL A 223 -3.65 9.23 4.82
C VAL A 223 -4.14 7.84 4.40
N LEU A 224 -4.44 7.00 5.38
CA LEU A 224 -5.08 5.70 5.20
C LEU A 224 -6.58 5.85 5.52
N GLN A 225 -7.43 5.48 4.55
CA GLN A 225 -8.87 5.68 4.67
C GLN A 225 -9.53 4.64 5.57
N ASP A 226 -10.37 5.09 6.48
CA ASP A 226 -11.38 4.28 7.16
C ASP A 226 -12.72 4.36 6.42
N TRP A 227 -13.09 3.28 5.73
CA TRP A 227 -14.40 3.14 5.07
C TRP A 227 -15.35 2.20 5.84
N ALA A 228 -15.06 1.94 7.12
CA ALA A 228 -15.88 1.10 8.00
C ALA A 228 -16.13 -0.34 7.50
N THR A 229 -15.34 -0.83 6.55
CA THR A 229 -15.43 -2.20 6.02
C THR A 229 -14.30 -3.11 6.49
N GLY A 230 -13.32 -2.53 7.19
CA GLY A 230 -12.11 -3.21 7.61
C GLY A 230 -11.04 -3.24 6.49
N ILE A 231 -9.81 -3.01 6.90
CA ILE A 231 -8.62 -3.15 6.07
C ILE A 231 -7.44 -3.43 6.99
N ALA A 232 -6.45 -4.17 6.50
CA ALA A 232 -5.18 -4.33 7.19
C ALA A 232 -4.02 -3.92 6.27
N PHE A 233 -3.04 -3.25 6.87
CA PHE A 233 -1.78 -2.83 6.25
C PHE A 233 -0.59 -3.46 6.99
N ARG A 234 0.53 -3.64 6.26
CA ARG A 234 1.84 -3.95 6.80
C ARG A 234 2.94 -3.48 5.85
N ASN A 235 4.19 -3.57 6.27
CA ASN A 235 5.33 -3.19 5.44
C ASN A 235 5.23 -1.76 4.88
N ILE A 236 4.59 -0.85 5.65
CA ILE A 236 4.45 0.55 5.24
C ILE A 236 5.80 1.22 5.41
N LYS A 237 6.42 1.62 4.33
CA LYS A 237 7.73 2.25 4.31
C LYS A 237 7.81 3.35 3.26
N ILE A 238 8.58 4.38 3.57
CA ILE A 238 8.74 5.54 2.70
C ILE A 238 10.22 5.92 2.55
N ARG A 239 10.54 6.49 1.40
CA ARG A 239 11.82 7.12 1.13
C ARG A 239 11.58 8.48 0.49
N GLU A 240 12.23 9.52 1.01
CA GLU A 240 12.26 10.83 0.37
C GLU A 240 13.20 10.81 -0.86
N LEU A 241 12.82 11.53 -1.97
CA LEU A 241 13.49 11.49 -3.27
C LEU A 241 14.16 12.81 -3.62
#